data_317877bfbaaa1a24f656e94dad665a54
#
_entry.id   317877bfbaaa1a24f656e94dad665a54
#
_cell.length_a   1.000
_cell.length_b   1.000
_cell.length_c   1.000
_cell.angle_alpha   90.00
_cell.angle_beta   90.00
_cell.angle_gamma   90.00
#
_symmetry.space_group_name_H-M   'P 1'
#
loop_
_entity.id
_entity.type
_entity.pdbx_description
1 polymer ?
#
loop_
_entity_poly.entity_id
_entity_poly.type
_entity_poly.pdbx_seq_one_letter_code
_entity_poly.pdbx_strand_id
1 'polypeptide(L)'
;MRDALSVYRSLVARGAAPALTWYGGDGRIELSGRVAANHLAKICGYLLDEIWLTPGQALHLDLPAHWKQVLWGLGGLLAGATVTCRGDAAPSASGYATEGAGCASGIDARRGSADGDSAGGQAPACVLVTDGPDSRAAQAAQDVLALDLGPLAMAWSGPALPAGVHDAAAEVMGSPDDLADETAHEASNAARWQASASR
;
A
#
# COMPACT_ATOMS: atom_id res chain seq x y z
N MET A 1 5.57 9.80 17.76
CA MET A 1 4.98 8.78 16.89
C MET A 1 6.12 8.11 16.14
N ARG A 2 6.17 6.80 16.04
CA ARG A 2 7.23 6.11 15.27
C ARG A 2 6.87 6.19 13.79
N ASP A 3 7.79 6.66 12.96
CA ASP A 3 7.65 6.63 11.50
C ASP A 3 7.96 5.24 10.93
N ALA A 4 7.66 5.01 9.67
CA ALA A 4 7.87 3.70 9.03
C ALA A 4 9.36 3.30 9.01
N LEU A 5 10.27 4.25 8.86
CA LEU A 5 11.72 3.99 8.88
C LEU A 5 12.18 3.55 10.27
N SER A 6 11.67 4.14 11.34
CA SER A 6 12.00 3.70 12.71
C SER A 6 11.47 2.30 13.00
N VAL A 7 10.32 1.91 12.42
CA VAL A 7 9.80 0.54 12.48
C VAL A 7 10.72 -0.41 11.73
N TYR A 8 11.12 -0.07 10.51
CA TYR A 8 12.07 -0.86 9.71
C TYR A 8 13.38 -1.10 10.47
N ARG A 9 14.03 -0.05 10.99
CA ARG A 9 15.26 -0.15 11.78
C ARG A 9 15.08 -1.03 13.04
N SER A 10 13.95 -0.93 13.69
CA SER A 10 13.62 -1.78 14.85
C SER A 10 13.50 -3.26 14.46
N LEU A 11 12.96 -3.56 13.28
CA LEU A 11 12.86 -4.92 12.74
C LEU A 11 14.26 -5.47 12.38
N VAL A 12 15.09 -4.68 11.71
CA VAL A 12 16.50 -5.03 11.41
C VAL A 12 17.26 -5.36 12.70
N ALA A 13 17.19 -4.49 13.70
CA ALA A 13 17.84 -4.68 14.99
C ALA A 13 17.33 -5.91 15.76
N ARG A 14 16.09 -6.32 15.52
CA ARG A 14 15.49 -7.51 16.15
C ARG A 14 16.04 -8.81 15.57
N GLY A 15 16.58 -8.80 14.36
CA GLY A 15 17.26 -9.93 13.73
C GLY A 15 16.39 -11.17 13.62
N ALA A 16 16.87 -12.30 14.16
CA ALA A 16 16.14 -13.58 14.10
C ALA A 16 15.01 -13.72 15.13
N ALA A 17 14.88 -12.76 16.08
CA ALA A 17 13.80 -12.83 17.05
C ALA A 17 12.42 -12.60 16.41
N PRO A 18 11.34 -13.24 16.92
CA PRO A 18 9.98 -13.02 16.43
C PRO A 18 9.57 -11.54 16.48
N ALA A 19 8.97 -11.04 15.41
CA ALA A 19 8.55 -9.65 15.30
C ALA A 19 7.08 -9.46 14.93
N LEU A 20 6.55 -10.35 14.10
CA LEU A 20 5.13 -10.34 13.71
C LEU A 20 4.58 -11.75 13.83
N THR A 21 3.47 -11.89 14.53
CA THR A 21 2.73 -13.15 14.60
C THR A 21 1.30 -12.89 14.14
N TRP A 22 0.83 -13.68 13.19
CA TRP A 22 -0.53 -13.65 12.70
C TRP A 22 -1.20 -14.99 12.94
N TYR A 23 -2.49 -14.94 13.31
CA TYR A 23 -3.33 -16.11 13.48
C TYR A 23 -4.52 -16.02 12.53
N GLY A 24 -4.66 -16.97 11.63
CA GLY A 24 -5.75 -17.05 10.67
C GLY A 24 -6.39 -18.42 10.64
N GLY A 25 -7.38 -18.59 9.75
CA GLY A 25 -8.07 -19.86 9.57
C GLY A 25 -7.14 -21.02 9.19
N ASP A 26 -6.08 -20.72 8.45
CA ASP A 26 -5.08 -21.68 7.94
C ASP A 26 -3.91 -21.92 8.90
N GLY A 27 -3.96 -21.35 10.10
CA GLY A 27 -2.96 -21.56 11.12
C GLY A 27 -2.26 -20.29 11.61
N ARG A 28 -1.03 -20.49 12.12
CA ARG A 28 -0.18 -19.42 12.68
C ARG A 28 1.00 -19.17 11.78
N ILE A 29 1.21 -17.89 11.41
CA ILE A 29 2.42 -17.42 10.74
C ILE A 29 3.21 -16.56 11.71
N GLU A 30 4.52 -16.82 11.81
CA GLU A 30 5.44 -15.99 12.60
C GLU A 30 6.61 -15.57 11.72
N LEU A 31 6.87 -14.26 11.68
CA LEU A 31 7.99 -13.68 10.96
C LEU A 31 9.00 -13.12 11.96
N SER A 32 10.28 -13.41 11.73
CA SER A 32 11.35 -12.75 12.46
C SER A 32 11.51 -11.29 12.02
N GLY A 33 12.21 -10.49 12.82
CA GLY A 33 12.52 -9.10 12.47
C GLY A 33 13.23 -9.00 11.13
N ARG A 34 14.22 -9.87 10.88
CA ARG A 34 14.97 -9.90 9.61
C ARG A 34 14.05 -10.18 8.43
N VAL A 35 13.21 -11.20 8.52
CA VAL A 35 12.30 -11.56 7.43
C VAL A 35 11.30 -10.43 7.17
N ALA A 36 10.74 -9.84 8.22
CA ALA A 36 9.83 -8.71 8.07
C ALA A 36 10.53 -7.49 7.44
N ALA A 37 11.77 -7.17 7.89
CA ALA A 37 12.54 -6.07 7.32
C ALA A 37 12.85 -6.28 5.84
N ASN A 38 13.29 -7.49 5.44
CA ASN A 38 13.54 -7.82 4.04
C ASN A 38 12.28 -7.65 3.19
N HIS A 39 11.11 -8.10 3.66
CA HIS A 39 9.87 -7.86 2.95
C HIS A 39 9.55 -6.37 2.80
N LEU A 40 9.78 -5.56 3.84
CA LEU A 40 9.55 -4.11 3.74
C LEU A 40 10.47 -3.46 2.71
N ALA A 41 11.76 -3.84 2.68
CA ALA A 41 12.72 -3.32 1.71
C ALA A 41 12.30 -3.69 0.27
N LYS A 42 11.95 -4.97 0.04
CA LYS A 42 11.48 -5.46 -1.26
C LYS A 42 10.21 -4.74 -1.74
N ILE A 43 9.21 -4.60 -0.86
CA ILE A 43 7.97 -3.89 -1.21
C ILE A 43 8.25 -2.42 -1.53
N CYS A 44 9.10 -1.76 -0.74
CA CYS A 44 9.49 -0.38 -0.97
C CYS A 44 10.19 -0.23 -2.32
N GLY A 45 11.21 -1.05 -2.61
CA GLY A 45 11.94 -1.05 -3.88
C GLY A 45 11.01 -1.32 -5.06
N TYR A 46 10.17 -2.35 -4.97
CA TYR A 46 9.19 -2.70 -6.01
C TYR A 46 8.25 -1.54 -6.34
N LEU A 47 7.69 -0.89 -5.31
CA LEU A 47 6.80 0.24 -5.51
C LEU A 47 7.48 1.45 -6.16
N LEU A 48 8.77 1.69 -5.86
CA LEU A 48 9.53 2.80 -6.40
C LEU A 48 10.06 2.54 -7.81
N ASP A 49 10.61 1.34 -8.04
CA ASP A 49 11.40 1.03 -9.24
C ASP A 49 10.56 0.41 -10.35
N GLU A 50 9.53 -0.39 -10.01
CA GLU A 50 8.70 -1.09 -11.00
C GLU A 50 7.33 -0.41 -11.18
N ILE A 51 6.70 0.03 -10.07
CA ILE A 51 5.39 0.70 -10.13
C ILE A 51 5.52 2.22 -10.30
N TRP A 52 6.73 2.77 -10.14
CA TRP A 52 7.02 4.20 -10.26
C TRP A 52 6.16 5.06 -9.33
N LEU A 53 5.88 4.53 -8.15
CA LEU A 53 5.08 5.21 -7.14
C LEU A 53 5.73 6.53 -6.74
N THR A 54 4.98 7.62 -6.84
CA THR A 54 5.46 8.95 -6.48
C THR A 54 5.14 9.30 -5.02
N PRO A 55 5.98 10.10 -4.34
CA PRO A 55 5.73 10.51 -2.97
C PRO A 55 4.36 11.19 -2.81
N GLY A 56 3.55 10.69 -1.86
CA GLY A 56 2.19 11.18 -1.61
C GLY A 56 1.11 10.49 -2.43
N GLN A 57 1.45 9.72 -3.45
CA GLN A 57 0.49 8.94 -4.22
C GLN A 57 -0.31 7.99 -3.32
N ALA A 58 -1.57 7.78 -3.64
CA ALA A 58 -2.45 6.90 -2.88
C ALA A 58 -2.10 5.43 -3.14
N LEU A 59 -1.88 4.66 -2.08
CA LEU A 59 -1.80 3.20 -2.07
C LEU A 59 -2.98 2.66 -1.26
N HIS A 60 -3.93 2.03 -1.93
CA HIS A 60 -5.09 1.44 -1.26
C HIS A 60 -4.91 -0.07 -1.07
N LEU A 61 -5.06 -0.54 0.17
CA LEU A 61 -4.98 -1.95 0.52
C LEU A 61 -6.40 -2.52 0.64
N ASP A 62 -6.92 -3.06 -0.46
CA ASP A 62 -8.21 -3.75 -0.50
C ASP A 62 -8.02 -5.23 -0.13
N LEU A 63 -7.53 -5.45 1.08
CA LEU A 63 -7.20 -6.75 1.64
C LEU A 63 -7.93 -6.97 2.97
N PRO A 64 -8.31 -8.21 3.34
CA PRO A 64 -8.73 -8.52 4.68
C PRO A 64 -7.58 -8.36 5.67
N ALA A 65 -7.88 -8.39 6.98
CA ALA A 65 -6.86 -8.42 8.03
C ALA A 65 -5.94 -9.64 7.84
N HIS A 66 -4.69 -9.37 7.44
CA HIS A 66 -3.69 -10.38 7.11
C HIS A 66 -2.28 -9.84 7.36
N TRP A 67 -1.30 -10.72 7.65
CA TRP A 67 0.08 -10.30 7.88
C TRP A 67 0.70 -9.58 6.66
N LYS A 68 0.33 -10.00 5.44
CA LYS A 68 0.77 -9.34 4.20
C LYS A 68 0.24 -7.90 4.10
N GLN A 69 -1.01 -7.64 4.54
CA GLN A 69 -1.56 -6.27 4.58
C GLN A 69 -0.69 -5.34 5.43
N VAL A 70 -0.23 -5.82 6.60
CA VAL A 70 0.66 -5.03 7.48
C VAL A 70 1.98 -4.71 6.79
N LEU A 71 2.60 -5.68 6.13
CA LEU A 71 3.87 -5.48 5.43
C LEU A 71 3.71 -4.55 4.22
N TRP A 72 2.66 -4.72 3.41
CA TRP A 72 2.38 -3.83 2.28
C TRP A 72 2.06 -2.41 2.72
N GLY A 73 1.34 -2.25 3.84
CA GLY A 73 1.09 -0.93 4.43
C GLY A 73 2.38 -0.23 4.88
N LEU A 74 3.23 -0.94 5.62
CA LEU A 74 4.51 -0.39 6.09
C LEU A 74 5.49 -0.14 4.93
N GLY A 75 5.57 -1.05 3.94
CA GLY A 75 6.38 -0.88 2.74
C GLY A 75 5.92 0.31 1.90
N GLY A 76 4.61 0.50 1.74
CA GLY A 76 4.04 1.67 1.07
C GLY A 76 4.37 2.98 1.80
N LEU A 77 4.28 3.00 3.13
CA LEU A 77 4.70 4.17 3.92
C LEU A 77 6.20 4.45 3.78
N LEU A 78 7.06 3.42 3.69
CA LEU A 78 8.48 3.58 3.42
C LEU A 78 8.72 4.17 2.01
N ALA A 79 8.01 3.67 1.00
CA ALA A 79 8.05 4.21 -0.36
C ALA A 79 7.47 5.63 -0.47
N GLY A 80 6.87 6.11 0.60
CA GLY A 80 6.35 7.46 0.66
C GLY A 80 4.89 7.60 0.23
N ALA A 81 4.13 6.52 0.09
CA ALA A 81 2.71 6.54 -0.23
C ALA A 81 1.84 7.13 0.88
N THR A 82 0.65 7.57 0.50
CA THR A 82 -0.48 7.75 1.41
C THR A 82 -1.27 6.45 1.43
N VAL A 83 -1.16 5.70 2.53
CA VAL A 83 -1.75 4.36 2.64
C VAL A 83 -3.15 4.44 3.25
N THR A 84 -4.10 3.75 2.61
CA THR A 84 -5.47 3.55 3.12
C THR A 84 -5.82 2.07 3.07
N CYS A 85 -6.70 1.61 3.96
CA CYS A 85 -7.11 0.20 4.06
C CYS A 85 -8.60 0.02 3.78
N ARG A 86 -9.00 -1.21 3.44
CA ARG A 86 -10.42 -1.59 3.34
C ARG A 86 -11.14 -1.25 4.66
N GLY A 87 -12.24 -0.54 4.59
CA GLY A 87 -13.02 -0.13 5.76
C GLY A 87 -12.62 1.20 6.39
N ASP A 88 -11.53 1.83 5.96
CA ASP A 88 -11.31 3.23 6.26
C ASP A 88 -12.41 4.03 5.56
N ALA A 89 -13.30 4.63 6.34
CA ALA A 89 -14.26 5.59 5.80
C ALA A 89 -13.43 6.69 5.12
N ALA A 90 -13.75 7.00 3.86
CA ALA A 90 -13.21 8.19 3.25
C ALA A 90 -13.40 9.34 4.25
N PRO A 91 -12.38 10.15 4.54
CA PRO A 91 -12.51 11.23 5.51
C PRO A 91 -13.72 12.05 5.10
N SER A 92 -14.75 12.06 5.96
CA SER A 92 -15.96 12.81 5.70
C SER A 92 -15.55 14.26 5.49
N ALA A 93 -15.97 14.82 4.38
CA ALA A 93 -15.71 16.20 4.00
C ALA A 93 -16.35 17.17 5.02
N SER A 94 -15.73 17.30 6.17
CA SER A 94 -16.00 18.33 7.16
C SER A 94 -14.66 18.84 7.66
N GLY A 95 -14.15 19.85 7.01
CA GLY A 95 -13.23 20.82 7.57
C GLY A 95 -11.77 20.78 7.19
N TYR A 96 -11.28 19.85 6.34
CA TYR A 96 -9.91 19.95 5.78
C TYR A 96 -9.93 19.52 4.32
N ALA A 97 -9.87 20.50 3.43
CA ALA A 97 -9.54 20.28 2.04
C ALA A 97 -8.05 19.88 1.95
N THR A 98 -7.75 18.64 2.21
CA THR A 98 -6.58 17.98 1.69
C THR A 98 -7.12 16.95 0.68
N GLU A 99 -6.94 17.29 -0.58
CA GLU A 99 -7.20 16.40 -1.70
C GLU A 99 -6.30 15.17 -1.59
N GLY A 100 -6.75 14.19 -0.82
CA GLY A 100 -6.19 12.87 -0.73
C GLY A 100 -7.25 11.91 -1.24
N ALA A 101 -7.20 11.61 -2.52
CA ALA A 101 -8.14 10.71 -3.13
C ALA A 101 -7.89 9.28 -2.67
N GLY A 102 -8.79 8.78 -1.89
CA GLY A 102 -9.00 7.34 -1.83
C GLY A 102 -9.58 6.86 -3.15
N CYS A 103 -9.19 5.67 -3.62
CA CYS A 103 -9.89 5.00 -4.71
C CYS A 103 -11.37 4.97 -4.36
N ALA A 104 -12.19 5.59 -5.20
CA ALA A 104 -13.59 5.81 -4.90
C ALA A 104 -14.35 4.48 -4.77
N SER A 105 -14.56 4.03 -3.54
CA SER A 105 -15.62 3.06 -3.25
C SER A 105 -16.95 3.81 -3.22
N GLY A 106 -17.42 4.20 -4.42
CA GLY A 106 -18.72 4.85 -4.60
C GLY A 106 -19.84 3.85 -4.57
N ILE A 107 -20.54 3.72 -3.48
CA ILE A 107 -21.91 3.23 -3.46
C ILE A 107 -22.74 4.32 -2.80
N ASP A 108 -23.27 5.19 -3.59
CA ASP A 108 -24.62 5.76 -3.63
C ASP A 108 -24.63 7.07 -4.41
N ALA A 109 -24.84 6.96 -5.72
CA ALA A 109 -25.24 8.09 -6.54
C ALA A 109 -26.71 7.89 -6.92
N ARG A 110 -27.63 8.38 -6.11
CA ARG A 110 -28.97 8.68 -6.55
C ARG A 110 -29.24 10.17 -6.52
N ARG A 111 -29.39 10.71 -7.76
CA ARG A 111 -30.12 11.90 -8.17
C ARG A 111 -29.59 13.27 -7.78
N GLY A 112 -29.29 14.03 -8.80
CA GLY A 112 -29.22 15.48 -8.81
C GLY A 112 -28.72 16.00 -10.16
N SER A 113 -29.67 16.55 -10.94
CA SER A 113 -29.56 17.13 -12.28
C SER A 113 -28.37 18.04 -12.56
N ALA A 114 -27.89 17.90 -13.77
CA ALA A 114 -27.58 18.87 -14.83
C ALA A 114 -26.88 20.21 -14.50
N ASP A 115 -25.92 20.49 -15.38
CA ASP A 115 -25.33 21.75 -15.77
C ASP A 115 -24.17 22.29 -14.92
N GLY A 116 -23.01 22.22 -15.52
CA GLY A 116 -21.80 22.91 -15.07
C GLY A 116 -20.52 22.27 -15.61
N ASP A 117 -20.01 22.87 -16.64
CA ASP A 117 -18.70 22.76 -17.26
C ASP A 117 -17.63 22.23 -16.28
N SER A 118 -17.29 20.95 -16.37
CA SER A 118 -16.30 20.32 -15.51
C SER A 118 -15.00 20.21 -16.29
N ALA A 119 -14.06 21.08 -15.99
CA ALA A 119 -12.66 20.78 -16.21
C ALA A 119 -12.40 19.36 -15.69
N GLY A 120 -12.06 18.42 -16.59
CA GLY A 120 -11.82 17.02 -16.27
C GLY A 120 -10.64 16.88 -15.30
N GLY A 121 -10.90 16.99 -14.02
CA GLY A 121 -9.99 16.58 -12.97
C GLY A 121 -9.88 15.07 -13.02
N GLN A 122 -8.78 14.57 -13.56
CA GLN A 122 -8.44 13.16 -13.53
C GLN A 122 -8.39 12.74 -12.06
N ALA A 123 -9.17 11.71 -11.69
CA ALA A 123 -9.10 11.16 -10.35
C ALA A 123 -7.61 10.84 -10.06
N PRO A 124 -7.09 11.20 -8.88
CA PRO A 124 -5.69 10.98 -8.61
C PRO A 124 -5.36 9.51 -8.76
N ALA A 125 -4.27 9.27 -9.46
CA ALA A 125 -3.74 7.96 -9.75
C ALA A 125 -3.57 7.15 -8.47
N CYS A 126 -4.29 6.05 -8.33
CA CYS A 126 -4.28 5.19 -7.17
C CYS A 126 -3.69 3.84 -7.53
N VAL A 127 -2.73 3.38 -6.73
CA VAL A 127 -2.22 2.01 -6.75
C VAL A 127 -3.07 1.17 -5.81
N LEU A 128 -3.61 0.06 -6.31
CA LEU A 128 -4.45 -0.86 -5.55
C LEU A 128 -3.72 -2.18 -5.29
N VAL A 129 -3.61 -2.59 -4.05
CA VAL A 129 -3.18 -3.95 -3.65
C VAL A 129 -4.43 -4.74 -3.24
N THR A 130 -4.71 -5.85 -3.91
CA THR A 130 -5.97 -6.59 -3.71
C THR A 130 -5.79 -8.11 -3.84
N ASP A 131 -6.61 -8.86 -3.14
CA ASP A 131 -6.81 -10.30 -3.32
C ASP A 131 -7.95 -10.63 -4.31
N GLY A 132 -8.61 -9.60 -4.85
CA GLY A 132 -9.69 -9.68 -5.85
C GLY A 132 -9.41 -8.83 -7.09
N PRO A 133 -8.50 -9.26 -8.01
CA PRO A 133 -8.07 -8.45 -9.15
C PRO A 133 -9.19 -8.18 -10.18
N ASP A 134 -10.30 -8.90 -10.12
CA ASP A 134 -11.48 -8.67 -10.98
C ASP A 134 -12.51 -7.73 -10.34
N SER A 135 -12.21 -7.19 -9.17
CA SER A 135 -13.15 -6.33 -8.44
C SER A 135 -13.41 -5.00 -9.15
N ARG A 136 -14.54 -4.36 -8.81
CA ARG A 136 -14.85 -3.01 -9.33
C ARG A 136 -13.78 -1.98 -8.91
N ALA A 137 -13.17 -2.16 -7.74
CA ALA A 137 -12.09 -1.31 -7.29
C ALA A 137 -10.85 -1.46 -8.19
N ALA A 138 -10.53 -2.69 -8.59
CA ALA A 138 -9.44 -2.97 -9.53
C ALA A 138 -9.67 -2.33 -10.90
N GLN A 139 -10.90 -2.33 -11.40
CA GLN A 139 -11.23 -1.69 -12.67
C GLN A 139 -11.10 -0.16 -12.65
N ALA A 140 -11.13 0.46 -11.49
CA ALA A 140 -11.03 1.91 -11.32
C ALA A 140 -9.62 2.39 -10.92
N ALA A 141 -8.73 1.48 -10.56
CA ALA A 141 -7.35 1.80 -10.16
C ALA A 141 -6.46 2.04 -11.39
N GLN A 142 -5.39 2.79 -11.20
CA GLN A 142 -4.37 3.00 -12.24
C GLN A 142 -3.50 1.76 -12.38
N ASP A 143 -2.96 1.27 -11.26
CA ASP A 143 -2.13 0.08 -11.19
C ASP A 143 -2.76 -0.90 -10.21
N VAL A 144 -2.87 -2.15 -10.60
CA VAL A 144 -3.47 -3.21 -9.80
C VAL A 144 -2.43 -4.27 -9.48
N LEU A 145 -2.19 -4.45 -8.20
CA LEU A 145 -1.22 -5.39 -7.64
C LEU A 145 -1.99 -6.55 -7.01
N ALA A 146 -2.09 -7.67 -7.72
CA ALA A 146 -2.73 -8.88 -7.21
C ALA A 146 -1.85 -9.55 -6.16
N LEU A 147 -2.42 -9.86 -5.00
CA LEU A 147 -1.70 -10.47 -3.90
C LEU A 147 -2.41 -11.72 -3.41
N ASP A 148 -1.77 -12.87 -3.60
CA ASP A 148 -2.25 -14.13 -3.06
C ASP A 148 -2.09 -14.17 -1.53
N LEU A 149 -3.16 -14.49 -0.80
CA LEU A 149 -3.19 -14.54 0.66
C LEU A 149 -2.94 -15.96 1.21
N GLY A 150 -2.68 -16.92 0.34
CA GLY A 150 -2.29 -18.27 0.78
C GLY A 150 -1.08 -18.24 1.72
N PRO A 151 -0.96 -19.22 2.63
CA PRO A 151 0.17 -19.33 3.54
C PRO A 151 1.48 -19.38 2.75
N LEU A 152 2.34 -18.38 2.94
CA LEU A 152 3.64 -18.26 2.25
C LEU A 152 3.55 -18.30 0.71
N ALA A 153 2.42 -17.94 0.11
CA ALA A 153 2.29 -17.85 -1.33
C ALA A 153 3.28 -16.82 -1.89
N MET A 154 4.09 -17.27 -2.86
CA MET A 154 5.17 -16.52 -3.51
C MET A 154 4.78 -16.06 -4.92
N ALA A 155 3.60 -16.42 -5.38
CA ALA A 155 3.01 -16.03 -6.66
C ALA A 155 1.50 -16.14 -6.58
N TRP A 156 0.82 -15.50 -7.51
CA TRP A 156 -0.62 -15.61 -7.67
C TRP A 156 -1.02 -17.05 -8.04
N SER A 157 -1.94 -17.66 -7.30
CA SER A 157 -2.40 -19.04 -7.52
C SER A 157 -3.86 -19.10 -8.03
N GLY A 158 -4.51 -17.96 -8.17
CA GLY A 158 -5.88 -17.85 -8.68
C GLY A 158 -5.97 -17.99 -10.21
N PRO A 159 -7.11 -17.61 -10.82
CA PRO A 159 -7.27 -17.55 -12.27
C PRO A 159 -6.23 -16.65 -12.92
N ALA A 160 -6.05 -16.79 -14.25
CA ALA A 160 -5.11 -15.95 -15.00
C ALA A 160 -5.43 -14.46 -14.75
N LEU A 161 -4.40 -13.69 -14.42
CA LEU A 161 -4.54 -12.27 -14.16
C LEU A 161 -4.97 -11.53 -15.43
N PRO A 162 -5.86 -10.53 -15.32
CA PRO A 162 -6.19 -9.63 -16.42
C PRO A 162 -4.94 -8.91 -16.96
N ALA A 163 -4.99 -8.49 -18.22
CA ALA A 163 -3.90 -7.72 -18.80
C ALA A 163 -3.69 -6.40 -18.03
N GLY A 164 -2.44 -6.09 -17.68
CA GLY A 164 -2.08 -4.90 -16.90
C GLY A 164 -2.22 -5.07 -15.38
N VAL A 165 -2.59 -6.25 -14.90
CA VAL A 165 -2.56 -6.58 -13.47
C VAL A 165 -1.24 -7.29 -13.15
N HIS A 166 -0.54 -6.81 -12.14
CA HIS A 166 0.75 -7.32 -11.68
C HIS A 166 0.56 -8.49 -10.70
N ASP A 167 1.37 -9.55 -10.83
CA ASP A 167 1.54 -10.55 -9.78
C ASP A 167 2.50 -10.02 -8.72
N ALA A 168 1.95 -9.25 -7.78
CA ALA A 168 2.77 -8.59 -6.78
C ALA A 168 3.52 -9.56 -5.86
N ALA A 169 3.01 -10.78 -5.66
CA ALA A 169 3.69 -11.78 -4.84
C ALA A 169 4.96 -12.32 -5.52
N ALA A 170 4.92 -12.50 -6.85
CA ALA A 170 6.08 -12.96 -7.61
C ALA A 170 7.06 -11.82 -7.91
N GLU A 171 6.55 -10.69 -8.38
CA GLU A 171 7.38 -9.57 -8.85
C GLU A 171 8.19 -8.94 -7.71
N VAL A 172 7.60 -8.76 -6.53
CA VAL A 172 8.28 -8.18 -5.36
C VAL A 172 9.52 -8.96 -4.93
N MET A 173 9.58 -10.25 -5.24
CA MET A 173 10.73 -11.09 -4.87
C MET A 173 12.00 -10.75 -5.65
N GLY A 174 11.88 -10.09 -6.80
CA GLY A 174 13.01 -9.61 -7.60
C GLY A 174 13.70 -8.37 -7.03
N SER A 175 13.05 -7.63 -6.11
CA SER A 175 13.60 -6.43 -5.51
C SER A 175 14.66 -6.71 -4.45
N PRO A 176 15.59 -5.77 -4.19
CA PRO A 176 16.64 -5.91 -3.17
C PRO A 176 16.10 -6.17 -1.76
N ASP A 177 16.88 -6.89 -0.94
CA ASP A 177 16.56 -7.21 0.46
C ASP A 177 16.83 -6.05 1.44
N ASP A 178 17.52 -5.00 0.98
CA ASP A 178 17.92 -3.85 1.77
C ASP A 178 17.37 -2.56 1.14
N LEU A 179 17.08 -1.56 1.97
CA LEU A 179 16.74 -0.22 1.50
C LEU A 179 17.98 0.42 0.87
N ALA A 180 17.89 0.82 -0.40
CA ALA A 180 19.01 1.35 -1.16
C ALA A 180 19.53 2.69 -0.63
N ASP A 181 18.67 3.53 -0.03
CA ASP A 181 19.06 4.84 0.52
C ASP A 181 18.16 5.23 1.71
N GLU A 182 18.56 4.86 2.91
CA GLU A 182 17.83 5.26 4.13
C GLU A 182 17.80 6.78 4.34
N THR A 183 18.79 7.53 3.82
CA THR A 183 18.86 8.98 3.99
C THR A 183 17.86 9.71 3.10
N ALA A 184 17.58 9.20 1.90
CA ALA A 184 16.54 9.72 1.03
C ALA A 184 15.14 9.51 1.65
N HIS A 185 14.92 8.36 2.30
CA HIS A 185 13.69 8.08 3.04
C HIS A 185 13.52 8.99 4.27
N GLU A 186 14.60 9.32 4.99
CA GLU A 186 14.56 10.29 6.09
C GLU A 186 14.19 11.69 5.61
N ALA A 187 14.81 12.16 4.53
CA ALA A 187 14.53 13.48 3.96
C ALA A 187 13.07 13.61 3.49
N SER A 188 12.53 12.58 2.82
CA SER A 188 11.14 12.52 2.39
C SER A 188 10.17 12.57 3.57
N ASN A 189 10.43 11.81 4.63
CA ASN A 189 9.62 11.80 5.83
C ASN A 189 9.70 13.13 6.60
N ALA A 190 10.88 13.72 6.75
CA ALA A 190 11.07 15.01 7.40
C ALA A 190 10.32 16.15 6.69
N ALA A 191 10.35 16.20 5.36
CA ALA A 191 9.63 17.18 4.57
C ALA A 191 8.11 17.09 4.76
N ARG A 192 7.55 15.88 4.91
CA ARG A 192 6.13 15.67 5.19
C ARG A 192 5.71 16.16 6.57
N TRP A 193 6.54 15.91 7.60
CA TRP A 193 6.28 16.42 8.94
C TRP A 193 6.27 17.94 8.99
N GLN A 194 7.18 18.60 8.28
CA GLN A 194 7.19 20.06 8.18
C GLN A 194 5.95 20.59 7.48
N ALA A 195 5.53 19.97 6.38
CA ALA A 195 4.33 20.37 5.64
C ALA A 195 3.04 20.16 6.45
N SER A 196 2.97 19.12 7.31
CA SER A 196 1.82 18.89 8.19
C SER A 196 1.78 19.79 9.43
N ALA A 197 2.93 20.24 9.92
CA ALA A 197 3.06 21.12 11.08
C ALA A 197 2.82 22.61 10.73
N SER A 198 2.85 22.96 9.45
CA SER A 198 2.68 24.34 8.94
C SER A 198 1.24 24.65 8.55
N ARG A 199 0.32 23.75 8.84
CA ARG A 199 -1.14 23.90 8.63
C ARG A 199 -1.87 23.87 9.96
#